data_7a63b6919efccf0c4595809bcab3a3a0
#
_entry.id   7a63b6919efccf0c4595809bcab3a3a0
#
_cell.length_a   1.000
_cell.length_b   1.000
_cell.length_c   1.000
_cell.angle_alpha   90.00
_cell.angle_beta   90.00
_cell.angle_gamma   90.00
#
_symmetry.space_group_name_H-M   'P 1'
#
loop_
_entity.id
_entity.type
_entity.pdbx_description
1 polymer ?
#
loop_
_entity_poly.entity_id
_entity_poly.type
_entity_poly.pdbx_seq_one_letter_code
_entity_poly.pdbx_strand_id
1 'polypeptide(L)'
;FARGATMAFARMTATGTGITERGICWSENPEPTIKDNKTTKYLSNNGNIYWLESLKPGTKYYMRAYAITTGKQVGYGETIKFYTIPMGTMGYTVRQDGDAATLQRITNAVKAAAYWWQNLTEIKHYHSSVGFVDGTPTADCSYGGWVRVGNNQSYQKTGTILHEWLHGVGVIP
;
A
#
# COMPACT_ATOMS: atom_id res chain seq x y z
N PHE A 1 -5.94 4.73 11.60
CA PHE A 1 -6.25 3.49 10.93
C PHE A 1 -6.55 3.74 9.45
N ALA A 2 -5.87 3.05 8.55
CA ALA A 2 -6.16 3.05 7.12
C ALA A 2 -6.29 1.60 6.63
N ARG A 3 -7.15 1.38 5.65
CA ARG A 3 -7.47 0.05 5.14
C ARG A 3 -7.41 0.03 3.61
N GLY A 4 -6.87 -1.06 3.09
CA GLY A 4 -6.87 -1.40 1.69
C GLY A 4 -7.63 -2.71 1.44
N ALA A 5 -7.49 -3.25 0.24
CA ALA A 5 -8.12 -4.51 -0.14
C ALA A 5 -7.40 -5.72 0.49
N THR A 6 -6.06 -5.74 0.45
CA THR A 6 -5.25 -6.85 0.97
C THR A 6 -4.31 -6.43 2.10
N MET A 7 -4.44 -5.20 2.58
CA MET A 7 -3.61 -4.64 3.64
C MET A 7 -4.38 -3.71 4.55
N ALA A 8 -3.83 -3.44 5.74
CA ALA A 8 -4.30 -2.39 6.62
C ALA A 8 -3.12 -1.80 7.40
N PHE A 9 -3.27 -0.55 7.83
CA PHE A 9 -2.29 0.16 8.65
C PHE A 9 -2.98 0.62 9.93
N ALA A 10 -2.43 0.27 11.07
CA ALA A 10 -2.99 0.67 12.35
C ALA A 10 -1.90 1.24 13.26
N ARG A 11 -2.20 2.36 13.89
CA ARG A 11 -1.35 2.90 14.95
C ARG A 11 -1.66 2.18 16.24
N MET A 12 -0.61 1.77 16.94
CA MET A 12 -0.70 1.12 18.24
C MET A 12 0.42 1.59 19.14
N THR A 13 0.12 1.75 20.42
CA THR A 13 1.11 1.95 21.47
C THR A 13 0.98 0.85 22.51
N ALA A 14 2.09 0.35 22.99
CA ALA A 14 2.14 -0.53 24.16
C ALA A 14 3.11 0.08 25.19
N THR A 15 2.64 0.22 26.40
CA THR A 15 3.41 0.72 27.53
C THR A 15 3.58 -0.38 28.57
N GLY A 16 4.71 -0.42 29.25
CA GLY A 16 5.02 -1.39 30.28
C GLY A 16 6.52 -1.65 30.39
N THR A 17 6.92 -2.31 31.47
CA THR A 17 8.30 -2.70 31.70
C THR A 17 8.58 -4.10 31.13
N GLY A 18 9.80 -4.29 30.62
CA GLY A 18 10.24 -5.61 30.16
C GLY A 18 9.53 -6.12 28.89
N ILE A 19 8.98 -5.24 28.06
CA ILE A 19 8.40 -5.64 26.77
C ILE A 19 9.53 -6.07 25.83
N THR A 20 9.45 -7.30 25.33
CA THR A 20 10.40 -7.91 24.39
C THR A 20 9.87 -7.96 22.95
N GLU A 21 8.56 -8.07 22.80
CA GLU A 21 7.88 -8.03 21.49
C GLU A 21 6.57 -7.26 21.62
N ARG A 22 6.23 -6.50 20.59
CA ARG A 22 4.94 -5.84 20.45
C ARG A 22 4.51 -5.82 18.99
N GLY A 23 3.22 -5.86 18.77
CA GLY A 23 2.66 -5.89 17.41
C GLY A 23 1.15 -5.85 17.40
N ILE A 24 0.60 -6.20 16.25
CA ILE A 24 -0.83 -6.39 16.07
C ILE A 24 -1.08 -7.82 15.64
N CYS A 25 -2.08 -8.46 16.20
CA CYS A 25 -2.64 -9.72 15.72
C CYS A 25 -4.04 -9.52 15.16
N TRP A 26 -4.41 -10.36 14.18
CA TRP A 26 -5.71 -10.25 13.51
C TRP A 26 -6.24 -11.61 13.06
N SER A 27 -7.57 -11.69 12.93
CA SER A 27 -8.29 -12.89 12.50
C SER A 27 -9.67 -12.48 11.94
N GLU A 28 -10.30 -13.36 11.19
CA GLU A 28 -11.71 -13.26 10.81
C GLU A 28 -12.64 -13.56 12.00
N ASN A 29 -12.14 -14.24 13.03
CA ASN A 29 -12.85 -14.51 14.27
C ASN A 29 -12.61 -13.41 15.32
N PRO A 30 -13.57 -13.17 16.24
CA PRO A 30 -13.37 -12.25 17.36
C PRO A 30 -12.20 -12.64 18.26
N GLU A 31 -11.62 -11.64 18.92
CA GLU A 31 -10.54 -11.80 19.89
C GLU A 31 -9.29 -12.52 19.38
N PRO A 32 -8.66 -12.02 18.30
CA PRO A 32 -7.45 -12.64 17.75
C PRO A 32 -6.33 -12.69 18.79
N THR A 33 -5.50 -13.72 18.72
CA THR A 33 -4.36 -13.95 19.59
C THR A 33 -3.05 -13.97 18.80
N ILE A 34 -1.92 -14.04 19.48
CA ILE A 34 -0.61 -14.22 18.83
C ILE A 34 -0.46 -15.57 18.11
N LYS A 35 -1.42 -16.49 18.26
CA LYS A 35 -1.49 -17.77 17.52
C LYS A 35 -2.15 -17.61 16.15
N ASP A 36 -2.90 -16.52 15.96
CA ASP A 36 -3.49 -16.14 14.69
C ASP A 36 -2.47 -15.36 13.84
N ASN A 37 -2.92 -14.63 12.82
CA ASN A 37 -2.00 -13.77 12.08
C ASN A 37 -1.46 -12.66 12.99
N LYS A 38 -0.18 -12.36 12.85
CA LYS A 38 0.44 -11.26 13.60
C LYS A 38 1.53 -10.56 12.81
N THR A 39 1.81 -9.32 13.15
CA THR A 39 2.92 -8.54 12.60
C THR A 39 3.61 -7.73 13.67
N THR A 40 4.93 -7.66 13.56
CA THR A 40 5.77 -6.67 14.24
C THR A 40 6.29 -5.62 13.24
N LYS A 41 5.94 -5.78 11.95
CA LYS A 41 6.38 -4.90 10.87
C LYS A 41 5.65 -3.56 10.95
N TYR A 42 6.40 -2.49 10.99
CA TYR A 42 5.86 -1.13 11.02
C TYR A 42 6.51 -0.25 9.95
N LEU A 43 5.80 0.81 9.57
CA LEU A 43 6.35 1.84 8.70
C LEU A 43 7.42 2.62 9.47
N SER A 44 8.55 2.87 8.82
CA SER A 44 9.71 3.54 9.41
C SER A 44 9.38 4.92 9.98
N ASN A 45 10.20 5.36 10.90
CA ASN A 45 10.32 6.68 11.53
C ASN A 45 9.38 7.02 12.68
N ASN A 46 8.19 6.44 12.82
CA ASN A 46 7.33 6.69 13.96
C ASN A 46 7.02 5.44 14.81
N GLY A 47 7.57 4.28 14.46
CA GLY A 47 7.55 3.05 15.25
C GLY A 47 6.19 2.55 15.75
N ASN A 48 5.11 3.25 15.40
CA ASN A 48 3.79 3.04 15.97
C ASN A 48 2.71 2.68 14.92
N ILE A 49 3.05 2.69 13.62
CA ILE A 49 2.11 2.32 12.55
C ILE A 49 2.51 0.94 12.05
N TYR A 50 1.70 -0.04 12.36
CA TYR A 50 1.90 -1.43 11.97
C TYR A 50 1.21 -1.74 10.66
N TRP A 51 1.80 -2.61 9.88
CA TRP A 51 1.33 -3.03 8.57
C TRP A 51 0.82 -4.47 8.62
N LEU A 52 -0.48 -4.64 8.44
CA LEU A 52 -1.14 -5.92 8.28
C LEU A 52 -1.17 -6.25 6.79
N GLU A 53 -0.75 -7.45 6.42
CA GLU A 53 -0.66 -7.93 5.04
C GLU A 53 -1.49 -9.20 4.82
N SER A 54 -1.65 -9.59 3.57
CA SER A 54 -2.32 -10.84 3.18
C SER A 54 -3.79 -10.93 3.64
N LEU A 55 -4.46 -9.80 3.71
CA LEU A 55 -5.88 -9.76 3.99
C LEU A 55 -6.67 -10.13 2.73
N LYS A 56 -7.88 -10.64 2.89
CA LYS A 56 -8.83 -10.89 1.80
C LYS A 56 -9.62 -9.60 1.51
N PRO A 57 -9.85 -9.24 0.23
CA PRO A 57 -10.68 -8.08 -0.12
C PRO A 57 -12.13 -8.24 0.37
N GLY A 58 -12.76 -7.12 0.71
CA GLY A 58 -14.17 -7.07 1.12
C GLY A 58 -14.52 -7.92 2.33
N THR A 59 -13.56 -8.18 3.20
CA THR A 59 -13.69 -9.15 4.30
C THR A 59 -13.67 -8.46 5.66
N LYS A 60 -14.48 -8.97 6.58
CA LYS A 60 -14.51 -8.52 7.97
C LYS A 60 -13.37 -9.16 8.76
N TYR A 61 -12.64 -8.34 9.49
CA TYR A 61 -11.57 -8.74 10.40
C TYR A 61 -11.73 -8.11 11.78
N TYR A 62 -11.07 -8.75 12.73
CA TYR A 62 -10.81 -8.23 14.07
C TYR A 62 -9.31 -8.11 14.25
N MET A 63 -8.87 -7.05 14.90
CA MET A 63 -7.46 -6.87 15.26
C MET A 63 -7.34 -6.34 16.68
N ARG A 64 -6.22 -6.63 17.32
CA ARG A 64 -5.84 -6.00 18.59
C ARG A 64 -4.31 -5.90 18.73
N ALA A 65 -3.90 -4.91 19.49
CA ALA A 65 -2.53 -4.80 19.93
C ALA A 65 -2.15 -5.96 20.82
N TYR A 66 -0.91 -6.38 20.79
CA TYR A 66 -0.34 -7.30 21.79
C TYR A 66 1.04 -6.84 22.22
N ALA A 67 1.44 -7.26 23.40
CA ALA A 67 2.80 -7.14 23.91
C ALA A 67 3.20 -8.43 24.65
N ILE A 68 4.47 -8.81 24.51
CA ILE A 68 5.07 -9.95 25.20
C ILE A 68 6.18 -9.42 26.09
N THR A 69 6.22 -9.88 27.35
CA THR A 69 7.26 -9.51 28.30
C THR A 69 8.40 -10.51 28.35
N THR A 70 9.51 -10.17 29.04
CA THR A 70 10.64 -11.07 29.33
C THR A 70 10.19 -12.34 30.03
N GLY A 71 9.13 -12.28 30.86
CA GLY A 71 8.50 -13.43 31.50
C GLY A 71 7.56 -14.23 30.59
N LYS A 72 7.56 -13.97 29.28
CA LYS A 72 6.67 -14.62 28.28
C LYS A 72 5.16 -14.41 28.52
N GLN A 73 4.79 -13.49 29.39
CA GLN A 73 3.39 -13.10 29.55
C GLN A 73 2.93 -12.29 28.35
N VAL A 74 1.70 -12.54 27.87
CA VAL A 74 1.11 -11.86 26.72
C VAL A 74 -0.05 -11.00 27.21
N GLY A 75 0.04 -9.70 26.93
CA GLY A 75 -1.05 -8.76 27.14
C GLY A 75 -1.69 -8.39 25.81
N TYR A 76 -3.00 -8.15 25.80
CA TYR A 76 -3.77 -7.74 24.63
C TYR A 76 -4.53 -6.45 24.91
N GLY A 77 -4.62 -5.59 23.89
CA GLY A 77 -5.48 -4.41 23.91
C GLY A 77 -6.91 -4.74 23.51
N GLU A 78 -7.73 -3.68 23.39
CA GLU A 78 -9.10 -3.80 22.91
C GLU A 78 -9.17 -4.36 21.49
N THR A 79 -10.22 -5.13 21.21
CA THR A 79 -10.49 -5.67 19.88
C THR A 79 -11.17 -4.62 19.02
N ILE A 80 -10.59 -4.32 17.87
CA ILE A 80 -11.13 -3.41 16.86
C ILE A 80 -11.65 -4.25 15.69
N LYS A 81 -12.92 -4.05 15.34
CA LYS A 81 -13.52 -4.62 14.13
C LYS A 81 -13.30 -3.69 12.95
N PHE A 82 -12.92 -4.25 11.80
CA PHE A 82 -12.80 -3.50 10.55
C PHE A 82 -13.17 -4.36 9.34
N TYR A 83 -13.34 -3.71 8.20
CA TYR A 83 -13.55 -4.37 6.90
C TYR A 83 -12.49 -3.89 5.94
N THR A 84 -11.91 -4.81 5.16
CA THR A 84 -11.12 -4.45 3.98
C THR A 84 -12.04 -3.91 2.88
N ILE A 85 -11.49 -3.07 2.01
CA ILE A 85 -12.26 -2.62 0.84
C ILE A 85 -12.25 -3.70 -0.26
N PRO A 86 -13.22 -3.71 -1.18
CA PRO A 86 -13.12 -4.47 -2.42
C PRO A 86 -11.86 -4.05 -3.19
N MET A 87 -11.26 -4.99 -3.91
CA MET A 87 -10.09 -4.66 -4.74
C MET A 87 -10.53 -3.87 -5.98
N GLY A 88 -9.84 -2.77 -6.25
CA GLY A 88 -9.95 -2.06 -7.51
C GLY A 88 -9.36 -2.88 -8.67
N THR A 89 -9.68 -2.49 -9.90
CA THR A 89 -9.08 -3.08 -11.09
C THR A 89 -8.44 -2.00 -11.93
N MET A 90 -7.23 -2.28 -12.38
CA MET A 90 -6.48 -1.38 -13.24
C MET A 90 -5.69 -2.17 -14.27
N GLY A 91 -5.89 -1.82 -15.54
CA GLY A 91 -5.03 -2.27 -16.62
C GLY A 91 -3.96 -1.22 -16.92
N TYR A 92 -2.80 -1.66 -17.39
CA TYR A 92 -1.79 -0.75 -17.89
C TYR A 92 -0.98 -1.36 -19.03
N THR A 93 -0.44 -0.49 -19.86
CA THR A 93 0.53 -0.82 -20.89
C THR A 93 1.76 0.06 -20.71
N VAL A 94 2.95 -0.55 -20.65
CA VAL A 94 4.21 0.19 -20.70
C VAL A 94 4.76 0.10 -22.12
N ARG A 95 4.87 1.25 -22.79
CA ARG A 95 5.44 1.32 -24.13
C ARG A 95 6.92 1.02 -24.09
N GLN A 96 7.41 0.41 -25.14
CA GLN A 96 8.83 -0.02 -25.25
C GLN A 96 9.71 1.09 -25.84
N ASP A 97 9.50 2.33 -25.40
CA ASP A 97 10.28 3.51 -25.79
C ASP A 97 11.44 3.72 -24.80
N GLY A 98 12.60 4.16 -25.27
CA GLY A 98 13.78 4.42 -24.45
C GLY A 98 14.77 3.23 -24.35
N ASP A 99 15.83 3.44 -23.59
CA ASP A 99 16.81 2.40 -23.32
C ASP A 99 16.32 1.37 -22.29
N ALA A 100 16.96 0.20 -22.22
CA ALA A 100 16.54 -0.89 -21.36
C ALA A 100 16.50 -0.52 -19.86
N ALA A 101 17.42 0.31 -19.38
CA ALA A 101 17.47 0.71 -17.99
C ALA A 101 16.32 1.67 -17.65
N THR A 102 16.00 2.61 -18.53
CA THR A 102 14.84 3.50 -18.41
C THR A 102 13.54 2.72 -18.41
N LEU A 103 13.36 1.79 -19.36
CA LEU A 103 12.19 0.91 -19.43
C LEU A 103 12.03 0.08 -18.17
N GLN A 104 13.11 -0.44 -17.63
CA GLN A 104 13.06 -1.24 -16.40
C GLN A 104 12.61 -0.39 -15.20
N ARG A 105 13.13 0.85 -15.06
CA ARG A 105 12.70 1.75 -13.97
C ARG A 105 11.22 2.10 -14.08
N ILE A 106 10.76 2.52 -15.27
CA ILE A 106 9.35 2.88 -15.52
C ILE A 106 8.45 1.66 -15.29
N THR A 107 8.82 0.49 -15.82
CA THR A 107 8.04 -0.75 -15.62
C THR A 107 7.88 -1.10 -14.15
N ASN A 108 8.96 -1.02 -13.37
CA ASN A 108 8.90 -1.29 -11.93
C ASN A 108 8.03 -0.26 -11.20
N ALA A 109 8.15 1.01 -11.58
CA ALA A 109 7.33 2.09 -11.01
C ALA A 109 5.83 1.88 -11.29
N VAL A 110 5.48 1.52 -12.53
CA VAL A 110 4.09 1.26 -12.96
C VAL A 110 3.52 0.03 -12.25
N LYS A 111 4.27 -1.07 -12.18
CA LYS A 111 3.85 -2.28 -11.45
C LYS A 111 3.54 -1.99 -9.98
N ALA A 112 4.43 -1.26 -9.32
CA ALA A 112 4.24 -0.90 -7.93
C ALA A 112 3.07 0.09 -7.75
N ALA A 113 2.90 1.06 -8.66
CA ALA A 113 1.78 1.98 -8.65
C ALA A 113 0.44 1.25 -8.83
N ALA A 114 0.35 0.30 -9.78
CA ALA A 114 -0.85 -0.51 -10.00
C ALA A 114 -1.21 -1.34 -8.77
N TYR A 115 -0.22 -1.93 -8.09
CA TYR A 115 -0.43 -2.63 -6.83
C TYR A 115 -1.06 -1.72 -5.75
N TRP A 116 -0.53 -0.51 -5.57
CA TRP A 116 -1.07 0.44 -4.60
C TRP A 116 -2.47 0.92 -5.01
N TRP A 117 -2.66 1.24 -6.28
CA TRP A 117 -3.94 1.69 -6.81
C TRP A 117 -5.06 0.68 -6.59
N GLN A 118 -4.82 -0.58 -6.95
CA GLN A 118 -5.80 -1.66 -6.78
C GLN A 118 -6.11 -1.94 -5.31
N ASN A 119 -5.13 -1.76 -4.41
CA ASN A 119 -5.32 -2.01 -2.99
C ASN A 119 -5.97 -0.84 -2.24
N LEU A 120 -5.79 0.40 -2.69
CA LEU A 120 -6.23 1.59 -1.95
C LEU A 120 -7.44 2.28 -2.58
N THR A 121 -7.89 1.83 -3.75
CA THR A 121 -9.08 2.37 -4.42
C THR A 121 -10.05 1.26 -4.81
N GLU A 122 -11.32 1.65 -5.00
CA GLU A 122 -12.35 0.78 -5.56
C GLU A 122 -12.60 1.09 -7.04
N ILE A 123 -11.74 1.90 -7.68
CA ILE A 123 -11.86 2.28 -9.10
C ILE A 123 -11.69 1.02 -9.96
N LYS A 124 -12.62 0.84 -10.89
CA LYS A 124 -12.65 -0.30 -11.82
C LYS A 124 -12.59 0.20 -13.26
N HIS A 125 -12.10 -0.69 -14.12
CA HIS A 125 -12.07 -0.47 -15.58
C HIS A 125 -11.21 0.72 -16.03
N TYR A 126 -10.29 1.20 -15.19
CA TYR A 126 -9.30 2.19 -15.61
C TYR A 126 -8.13 1.50 -16.28
N HIS A 127 -7.70 2.04 -17.43
CA HIS A 127 -6.52 1.59 -18.16
C HIS A 127 -5.61 2.78 -18.43
N SER A 128 -4.33 2.64 -18.16
CA SER A 128 -3.32 3.66 -18.45
C SER A 128 -2.26 3.14 -19.41
N SER A 129 -1.88 3.98 -20.37
CA SER A 129 -0.67 3.77 -21.17
C SER A 129 0.44 4.66 -20.62
N VAL A 130 1.62 4.08 -20.37
CA VAL A 130 2.76 4.81 -19.83
C VAL A 130 3.95 4.64 -20.78
N GLY A 131 4.58 5.74 -21.18
CA GLY A 131 5.73 5.70 -22.07
C GLY A 131 6.81 6.69 -21.67
N PHE A 132 8.04 6.34 -22.03
CA PHE A 132 9.15 7.28 -22.02
C PHE A 132 8.98 8.27 -23.18
N VAL A 133 9.11 9.56 -22.90
CA VAL A 133 9.08 10.61 -23.93
C VAL A 133 10.22 11.58 -23.66
N ASP A 134 11.22 11.53 -24.52
CA ASP A 134 12.33 12.48 -24.47
C ASP A 134 11.84 13.92 -24.59
N GLY A 135 12.42 14.82 -23.82
CA GLY A 135 12.00 16.23 -23.76
C GLY A 135 10.83 16.52 -22.81
N THR A 136 10.18 15.51 -22.21
CA THR A 136 9.29 15.73 -21.07
C THR A 136 10.11 16.10 -19.84
N PRO A 137 9.94 17.28 -19.22
CA PRO A 137 10.82 17.71 -18.13
C PRO A 137 10.73 16.82 -16.89
N THR A 138 9.53 16.34 -16.60
CA THR A 138 9.21 15.52 -15.41
C THR A 138 8.39 14.30 -15.81
N ALA A 139 7.11 14.35 -15.54
CA ALA A 139 6.07 13.48 -16.05
C ALA A 139 4.79 14.31 -16.20
N ASP A 140 3.86 13.83 -17.00
CA ASP A 140 2.52 14.37 -17.12
C ASP A 140 1.53 13.27 -17.53
N CYS A 141 0.24 13.55 -17.34
CA CYS A 141 -0.83 12.65 -17.75
C CYS A 141 -1.98 13.44 -18.39
N SER A 142 -2.42 13.02 -19.55
CA SER A 142 -3.67 13.52 -20.12
C SER A 142 -4.87 12.80 -19.51
N TYR A 143 -6.00 13.49 -19.46
CA TYR A 143 -7.27 12.88 -19.13
C TYR A 143 -7.49 11.63 -20.00
N GLY A 144 -7.86 10.51 -19.35
CA GLY A 144 -7.97 9.21 -20.02
C GLY A 144 -6.75 8.30 -19.88
N GLY A 145 -5.66 8.79 -19.25
CA GLY A 145 -4.59 7.91 -18.74
C GLY A 145 -3.37 7.69 -19.66
N TRP A 146 -3.07 8.61 -20.58
CA TRP A 146 -1.77 8.63 -21.26
C TRP A 146 -0.75 9.37 -20.41
N VAL A 147 0.23 8.62 -19.86
CA VAL A 147 1.32 9.16 -19.03
C VAL A 147 2.61 9.22 -19.84
N ARG A 148 3.22 10.39 -19.88
CA ARG A 148 4.58 10.59 -20.39
C ARG A 148 5.55 10.72 -19.21
N VAL A 149 6.67 10.04 -19.30
CA VAL A 149 7.75 10.10 -18.29
C VAL A 149 9.04 10.51 -18.99
N GLY A 150 9.66 11.56 -18.51
CA GLY A 150 10.85 12.15 -19.14
C GLY A 150 12.18 11.58 -18.64
N ASN A 151 13.26 12.25 -19.09
CA ASN A 151 14.66 11.86 -18.84
C ASN A 151 15.07 11.90 -17.35
N ASN A 152 14.44 12.76 -16.56
CA ASN A 152 14.83 12.92 -15.17
C ASN A 152 14.44 11.69 -14.33
N GLN A 153 15.43 10.88 -13.99
CA GLN A 153 15.24 9.62 -13.26
C GLN A 153 14.55 9.80 -11.90
N SER A 154 14.62 10.98 -11.29
CA SER A 154 13.93 11.25 -10.02
C SER A 154 12.41 11.19 -10.13
N TYR A 155 11.87 11.30 -11.35
CA TYR A 155 10.44 11.15 -11.65
C TYR A 155 10.07 9.76 -12.20
N GLN A 156 11.03 8.89 -12.48
CA GLN A 156 10.79 7.52 -12.95
C GLN A 156 10.51 6.58 -11.76
N LYS A 157 9.52 6.91 -10.94
CA LYS A 157 9.21 6.23 -9.68
C LYS A 157 7.71 6.10 -9.40
N THR A 158 7.36 5.20 -8.51
CA THR A 158 5.98 4.84 -8.15
C THR A 158 5.12 6.04 -7.77
N GLY A 159 5.62 6.94 -6.92
CA GLY A 159 4.87 8.11 -6.47
C GLY A 159 4.50 9.06 -7.62
N THR A 160 5.37 9.21 -8.61
CA THR A 160 5.09 9.99 -9.82
C THR A 160 3.96 9.36 -10.62
N ILE A 161 4.03 8.05 -10.89
CA ILE A 161 2.98 7.34 -11.65
C ILE A 161 1.62 7.46 -10.95
N LEU A 162 1.58 7.30 -9.62
CA LEU A 162 0.35 7.46 -8.84
C LEU A 162 -0.20 8.89 -8.95
N HIS A 163 0.66 9.91 -8.90
CA HIS A 163 0.28 11.30 -9.07
C HIS A 163 -0.33 11.54 -10.45
N GLU A 164 0.34 11.11 -11.50
CA GLU A 164 -0.13 11.29 -12.87
C GLU A 164 -1.46 10.57 -13.12
N TRP A 165 -1.69 9.42 -12.53
CA TRP A 165 -2.97 8.72 -12.65
C TRP A 165 -4.13 9.48 -12.00
N LEU A 166 -3.89 10.30 -10.98
CA LEU A 166 -4.93 11.17 -10.40
C LEU A 166 -5.37 12.26 -11.39
N HIS A 167 -4.45 12.78 -12.22
CA HIS A 167 -4.81 13.63 -13.37
C HIS A 167 -5.62 12.82 -14.39
N GLY A 168 -5.18 11.61 -14.72
CA GLY A 168 -5.85 10.75 -15.70
C GLY A 168 -7.30 10.41 -15.38
N VAL A 169 -7.67 10.34 -14.10
CA VAL A 169 -9.06 10.12 -13.64
C VAL A 169 -9.77 11.40 -13.21
N GLY A 170 -9.14 12.56 -13.36
CA GLY A 170 -9.76 13.87 -13.08
C GLY A 170 -9.94 14.19 -11.59
N VAL A 171 -9.14 13.61 -10.71
CA VAL A 171 -9.15 13.92 -9.26
C VAL A 171 -8.39 15.22 -8.99
N ILE A 172 -7.32 15.45 -9.73
CA ILE A 172 -6.53 16.69 -9.68
C ILE A 172 -6.48 17.30 -11.08
N PRO A 173 -6.48 18.65 -11.20
CA PRO A 173 -6.45 19.36 -12.48
C PRO A 173 -5.11 19.23 -13.21
#